data_f9e33df18bcdd247535886ade9707f5a
#
_entry.id   f9e33df18bcdd247535886ade9707f5a
#
_cell.length_a   1.000
_cell.length_b   1.000
_cell.length_c   1.000
_cell.angle_alpha   90.00
_cell.angle_beta   90.00
_cell.angle_gamma   90.00
#
_symmetry.space_group_name_H-M   'P 1'
#
loop_
_entity.id
_entity.type
_entity.pdbx_description
1 polymer ?
#
loop_
_entity_poly.entity_id
_entity_poly.type
_entity_poly.pdbx_seq_one_letter_code
_entity_poly.pdbx_strand_id
1 'polypeptide(L)'
;TKYDNPNKSFDKDYYVGMEIGEIWGFVTDGFFKTDEEAKAYSKEVDLTYSSGRLTGGWLAGDLKFVDLNGDGFWNEGGKTVDQPGDRKILGNSRPTFSYGINGSIRWMGFDASVFFQGTGNHYWYPNGQTMNFWGCYSASYLSFMPIDFHGKVWSEDNPDAYFPRPRAYSATGGYLAKVNDHYLQNIRYLRLKNLTVGYTIPVSLTKKAGIDQIPVYFS
;
A
#
# COMPACT_ATOMS: atom_id res chain seq x y z
N THR A 1 -0.26 22.75 22.48
CA THR A 1 -0.09 21.52 23.25
C THR A 1 1.32 21.04 23.02
N LYS A 2 2.12 20.99 24.05
CA LYS A 2 3.50 20.50 23.98
C LYS A 2 3.43 18.99 24.17
N TYR A 3 3.78 18.22 23.15
CA TYR A 3 3.89 16.78 23.28
C TYR A 3 5.11 16.44 24.14
N ASP A 4 4.86 15.73 25.24
CA ASP A 4 5.91 15.26 26.12
C ASP A 4 6.29 13.81 25.75
N ASN A 5 7.10 13.68 24.71
CA ASN A 5 7.63 12.41 24.21
C ASN A 5 9.15 12.52 24.05
N PRO A 6 9.91 12.62 25.18
CA PRO A 6 11.34 12.82 25.14
C PRO A 6 12.10 11.63 24.53
N ASN A 7 11.55 10.43 24.63
CA ASN A 7 12.14 9.20 24.07
C ASN A 7 11.83 9.01 22.57
N LYS A 8 11.10 9.95 21.95
CA LYS A 8 10.69 9.86 20.54
C LYS A 8 10.05 8.51 20.18
N SER A 9 9.15 8.02 21.04
CA SER A 9 8.37 6.84 20.73
C SER A 9 7.44 7.12 19.56
N PHE A 10 7.38 6.22 18.58
CA PHE A 10 6.55 6.37 17.38
C PHE A 10 5.33 5.43 17.37
N ASP A 11 5.16 4.65 18.44
CA ASP A 11 4.11 3.62 18.49
C ASP A 11 2.74 4.20 18.88
N LYS A 12 2.72 5.27 19.67
CA LYS A 12 1.48 5.85 20.23
C LYS A 12 1.38 7.36 20.15
N ASP A 13 2.49 8.06 20.08
CA ASP A 13 2.56 9.51 20.21
C ASP A 13 3.37 10.17 19.10
N TYR A 14 3.15 11.47 18.91
CA TYR A 14 4.00 12.27 18.03
C TYR A 14 5.31 12.63 18.75
N TYR A 15 6.39 12.69 17.98
CA TYR A 15 7.68 13.17 18.47
C TYR A 15 8.17 14.38 17.65
N VAL A 16 9.11 15.12 18.22
CA VAL A 16 9.67 16.30 17.56
C VAL A 16 10.48 15.88 16.33
N GLY A 17 10.10 16.40 15.16
CA GLY A 17 10.69 16.05 13.86
C GLY A 17 9.96 14.94 13.10
N MET A 18 8.89 14.38 13.65
CA MET A 18 8.05 13.39 12.99
C MET A 18 7.26 14.01 11.84
N GLU A 19 7.26 13.37 10.69
CA GLU A 19 6.26 13.63 9.66
C GLU A 19 4.94 12.95 10.04
N ILE A 20 3.85 13.73 10.12
CA ILE A 20 2.55 13.16 10.51
C ILE A 20 2.12 12.12 9.49
N GLY A 21 1.93 10.88 9.96
CA GLY A 21 1.52 9.76 9.13
C GLY A 21 2.65 8.81 8.73
N GLU A 22 3.85 8.96 9.28
CA GLU A 22 4.94 8.00 9.09
C GLU A 22 4.47 6.57 9.35
N ILE A 23 4.88 5.67 8.46
CA ILE A 23 4.64 4.25 8.57
C ILE A 23 5.98 3.58 8.85
N TRP A 24 6.15 3.11 10.06
CA TRP A 24 7.29 2.32 10.48
C TRP A 24 7.02 0.84 10.21
N GLY A 25 7.95 0.16 9.57
CA GLY A 25 7.78 -1.26 9.23
C GLY A 25 9.09 -1.96 8.95
N PHE A 26 8.99 -3.26 8.80
CA PHE A 26 10.08 -4.17 8.55
C PHE A 26 10.46 -4.22 7.06
N VAL A 27 11.72 -4.54 6.81
CA VAL A 27 12.25 -4.78 5.47
C VAL A 27 12.23 -6.28 5.19
N THR A 28 11.95 -6.64 3.95
CA THR A 28 11.90 -8.03 3.51
C THR A 28 12.86 -8.29 2.35
N ASP A 29 13.31 -9.54 2.23
CA ASP A 29 14.17 -10.04 1.15
C ASP A 29 13.47 -11.20 0.41
N GLY A 30 12.24 -10.94 -0.06
CA GLY A 30 11.43 -11.92 -0.77
C GLY A 30 10.98 -13.08 0.13
N PHE A 31 10.92 -14.29 -0.45
CA PHE A 31 10.53 -15.51 0.25
C PHE A 31 11.71 -16.44 0.41
N PHE A 32 11.72 -17.24 1.46
CA PHE A 32 12.64 -18.36 1.56
C PHE A 32 12.41 -19.34 0.40
N LYS A 33 13.47 -19.70 -0.31
CA LYS A 33 13.38 -20.56 -1.48
C LYS A 33 13.29 -22.04 -1.10
N THR A 34 13.97 -22.43 -0.02
CA THR A 34 13.99 -23.81 0.48
C THR A 34 13.84 -23.86 1.99
N ASP A 35 13.42 -25.01 2.50
CA ASP A 35 13.33 -25.23 3.95
C ASP A 35 14.72 -25.21 4.63
N GLU A 36 15.76 -25.60 3.91
CA GLU A 36 17.15 -25.55 4.37
C GLU A 36 17.61 -24.09 4.54
N GLU A 37 17.27 -23.21 3.58
CA GLU A 37 17.56 -21.78 3.68
C GLU A 37 16.85 -21.19 4.90
N ALA A 38 15.56 -21.46 5.08
CA ALA A 38 14.79 -20.97 6.21
C ALA A 38 15.38 -21.42 7.56
N LYS A 39 15.77 -22.69 7.65
CA LYS A 39 16.44 -23.26 8.84
C LYS A 39 17.83 -22.68 9.09
N ALA A 40 18.61 -22.44 8.03
CA ALA A 40 19.94 -21.85 8.15
C ALA A 40 19.82 -20.39 8.64
N TYR A 41 18.94 -19.61 8.02
CA TYR A 41 18.69 -18.23 8.40
C TYR A 41 18.16 -18.10 9.84
N SER A 42 17.27 -19.00 10.28
CA SER A 42 16.74 -19.02 11.65
C SER A 42 17.78 -19.40 12.73
N LYS A 43 18.99 -19.85 12.35
CA LYS A 43 20.11 -20.03 13.26
C LYS A 43 20.98 -18.79 13.40
N GLU A 44 20.99 -17.95 12.37
CA GLU A 44 21.74 -16.70 12.33
C GLU A 44 20.91 -15.55 12.91
N VAL A 45 19.61 -15.53 12.63
CA VAL A 45 18.68 -14.50 13.07
C VAL A 45 17.53 -15.16 13.84
N ASP A 46 17.32 -14.75 15.07
CA ASP A 46 16.19 -15.22 15.88
C ASP A 46 14.89 -14.58 15.40
N LEU A 47 14.07 -15.35 14.70
CA LEU A 47 12.78 -14.95 14.17
C LEU A 47 11.60 -15.30 15.11
N THR A 48 11.86 -15.66 16.36
CA THR A 48 10.83 -16.15 17.30
C THR A 48 9.81 -15.09 17.69
N TYR A 49 10.15 -13.82 17.62
CA TYR A 49 9.27 -12.71 17.91
C TYR A 49 7.93 -12.78 17.17
N SER A 50 7.87 -13.31 15.98
CA SER A 50 6.65 -13.41 15.17
C SER A 50 6.27 -14.83 14.76
N SER A 51 6.97 -15.84 15.27
CA SER A 51 6.74 -17.24 14.94
C SER A 51 5.54 -17.85 15.69
N GLY A 52 4.94 -17.14 16.63
CA GLY A 52 3.93 -17.66 17.57
C GLY A 52 2.67 -18.28 16.93
N ARG A 53 2.48 -18.14 15.61
CA ARG A 53 1.41 -18.79 14.83
C ARG A 53 1.94 -19.63 13.66
N LEU A 54 3.25 -19.85 13.59
CA LEU A 54 3.87 -20.67 12.55
C LEU A 54 4.04 -22.10 13.06
N THR A 55 3.06 -22.94 12.81
CA THR A 55 3.21 -24.40 13.06
C THR A 55 4.32 -24.95 12.17
N GLY A 56 5.34 -25.57 12.76
CA GLY A 56 6.49 -26.13 12.04
C GLY A 56 7.64 -25.15 11.78
N GLY A 57 7.59 -23.93 12.34
CA GLY A 57 8.64 -22.92 12.17
C GLY A 57 8.63 -22.24 10.80
N TRP A 58 9.72 -21.60 10.45
CA TRP A 58 9.92 -20.93 9.15
C TRP A 58 10.29 -21.96 8.08
N LEU A 59 9.67 -21.86 6.92
CA LEU A 59 9.78 -22.80 5.81
C LEU A 59 9.86 -22.06 4.47
N ALA A 60 10.18 -22.79 3.41
CA ALA A 60 10.13 -22.28 2.05
C ALA A 60 8.78 -21.63 1.75
N GLY A 61 8.82 -20.46 1.10
CA GLY A 61 7.64 -19.67 0.78
C GLY A 61 7.12 -18.79 1.90
N ASP A 62 7.70 -18.80 3.10
CA ASP A 62 7.45 -17.76 4.09
C ASP A 62 8.23 -16.50 3.76
N LEU A 63 7.69 -15.34 4.14
CA LEU A 63 8.32 -14.05 3.90
C LEU A 63 9.60 -13.92 4.73
N LYS A 64 10.73 -13.62 4.07
CA LYS A 64 12.03 -13.47 4.69
C LYS A 64 12.22 -12.04 5.17
N PHE A 65 12.24 -11.84 6.47
CA PHE A 65 12.52 -10.55 7.09
C PHE A 65 14.03 -10.33 7.26
N VAL A 66 14.46 -9.09 7.13
CA VAL A 66 15.86 -8.70 7.27
C VAL A 66 16.12 -8.25 8.70
N ASP A 67 17.16 -8.77 9.32
CA ASP A 67 17.77 -8.19 10.51
C ASP A 67 18.49 -6.91 10.08
N LEU A 68 17.85 -5.77 10.34
CA LEU A 68 18.27 -4.49 9.79
C LEU A 68 19.41 -3.86 10.61
N ASN A 69 19.44 -4.12 11.90
CA ASN A 69 20.45 -3.59 12.81
C ASN A 69 21.63 -4.54 13.02
N GLY A 70 21.52 -5.81 12.59
CA GLY A 70 22.57 -6.82 12.63
C GLY A 70 22.85 -7.38 14.03
N ASP A 71 21.84 -7.36 14.92
CA ASP A 71 21.98 -7.85 16.28
C ASP A 71 21.65 -9.36 16.45
N GLY A 72 21.25 -10.01 15.35
CA GLY A 72 20.86 -11.41 15.34
C GLY A 72 19.45 -11.69 15.84
N PHE A 73 18.64 -10.66 16.07
CA PHE A 73 17.26 -10.77 16.56
C PHE A 73 16.30 -9.94 15.73
N TRP A 74 15.37 -10.56 15.05
CA TRP A 74 14.32 -9.81 14.38
C TRP A 74 13.23 -9.36 15.36
N ASN A 75 13.17 -8.06 15.66
CA ASN A 75 12.29 -7.49 16.68
C ASN A 75 11.89 -6.03 16.44
N GLU A 76 10.97 -5.51 17.27
CA GLU A 76 10.51 -4.12 17.22
C GLU A 76 11.38 -3.14 18.04
N GLY A 77 12.43 -3.64 18.67
CA GLY A 77 13.28 -2.82 19.53
C GLY A 77 12.52 -2.09 20.64
N GLY A 78 13.02 -0.94 21.00
CA GLY A 78 12.42 -0.05 22.02
C GLY A 78 11.24 0.77 21.50
N LYS A 79 10.86 0.65 20.25
CA LYS A 79 9.80 1.42 19.57
C LYS A 79 10.02 2.94 19.61
N THR A 80 11.27 3.33 19.59
CA THR A 80 11.72 4.72 19.56
C THR A 80 12.61 4.96 18.35
N VAL A 81 12.76 6.22 17.94
CA VAL A 81 13.63 6.59 16.80
C VAL A 81 15.07 6.11 17.00
N ASP A 82 15.57 6.15 18.25
CA ASP A 82 16.93 5.76 18.57
C ASP A 82 17.10 4.23 18.76
N GLN A 83 15.99 3.51 18.96
CA GLN A 83 15.94 2.05 19.10
C GLN A 83 14.74 1.46 18.34
N PRO A 84 14.74 1.55 17.00
CA PRO A 84 13.63 1.09 16.18
C PRO A 84 13.57 -0.44 16.01
N GLY A 85 14.59 -1.18 16.47
CA GLY A 85 14.81 -2.59 16.10
C GLY A 85 15.05 -2.70 14.60
N ASP A 86 14.42 -3.67 13.94
CA ASP A 86 14.56 -3.89 12.50
C ASP A 86 13.56 -3.10 11.65
N ARG A 87 13.03 -2.00 12.21
CA ARG A 87 12.08 -1.15 11.51
C ARG A 87 12.74 0.11 10.98
N LYS A 88 12.22 0.57 9.83
CA LYS A 88 12.50 1.90 9.27
C LYS A 88 11.21 2.55 8.78
N ILE A 89 11.27 3.83 8.45
CA ILE A 89 10.17 4.53 7.79
C ILE A 89 10.05 3.99 6.36
N LEU A 90 8.93 3.35 6.05
CA LEU A 90 8.63 2.78 4.74
C LEU A 90 7.83 3.74 3.85
N GLY A 91 7.13 4.69 4.45
CA GLY A 91 6.30 5.63 3.74
C GLY A 91 5.45 6.48 4.66
N ASN A 92 4.49 7.17 4.09
CA ASN A 92 3.57 8.03 4.84
C ASN A 92 2.11 7.68 4.46
N SER A 93 1.25 7.57 5.47
CA SER A 93 -0.18 7.31 5.33
C SER A 93 -0.99 8.54 4.88
N ARG A 94 -0.34 9.68 4.76
CA ARG A 94 -0.92 10.90 4.24
C ARG A 94 -0.31 11.26 2.90
N PRO A 95 -1.09 11.81 1.95
CA PRO A 95 -0.53 12.27 0.69
C PRO A 95 0.52 13.36 0.93
N THR A 96 1.69 13.20 0.33
CA THR A 96 2.75 14.22 0.39
C THR A 96 2.31 15.52 -0.29
N PHE A 97 1.52 15.41 -1.35
CA PHE A 97 0.88 16.54 -2.02
C PHE A 97 -0.37 16.07 -2.78
N SER A 98 -1.27 17.01 -3.03
CA SER A 98 -2.41 16.83 -3.93
C SER A 98 -2.33 17.88 -5.04
N TYR A 99 -2.75 17.52 -6.24
CA TYR A 99 -2.66 18.38 -7.40
C TYR A 99 -3.91 18.30 -8.27
N GLY A 100 -4.17 19.40 -9.00
CA GLY A 100 -5.21 19.48 -10.01
C GLY A 100 -4.65 20.10 -11.26
N ILE A 101 -4.96 19.53 -12.41
CA ILE A 101 -4.59 20.03 -13.73
C ILE A 101 -5.85 20.36 -14.49
N ASN A 102 -6.01 21.63 -14.88
CA ASN A 102 -7.14 22.09 -15.66
C ASN A 102 -6.64 22.54 -17.03
N GLY A 103 -7.27 22.03 -18.07
CA GLY A 103 -7.01 22.39 -19.45
C GLY A 103 -8.30 22.78 -20.16
N SER A 104 -8.25 23.79 -21.02
CA SER A 104 -9.37 24.14 -21.90
C SER A 104 -8.86 24.61 -23.24
N ILE A 105 -9.63 24.29 -24.29
CA ILE A 105 -9.37 24.73 -25.66
C ILE A 105 -10.67 25.18 -26.28
N ARG A 106 -10.59 26.23 -27.08
CA ARG A 106 -11.72 26.68 -27.92
C ARG A 106 -11.22 26.93 -29.32
N TRP A 107 -11.91 26.33 -30.32
CA TRP A 107 -11.51 26.44 -31.70
C TRP A 107 -12.70 26.22 -32.64
N MET A 108 -12.95 27.18 -33.52
CA MET A 108 -13.98 27.11 -34.58
C MET A 108 -15.37 26.65 -34.13
N GLY A 109 -15.82 27.15 -32.96
CA GLY A 109 -17.11 26.78 -32.39
C GLY A 109 -17.09 25.53 -31.51
N PHE A 110 -16.00 24.76 -31.54
CA PHE A 110 -15.74 23.70 -30.56
C PHE A 110 -15.10 24.28 -29.30
N ASP A 111 -15.53 23.82 -28.16
CA ASP A 111 -14.88 24.03 -26.89
C ASP A 111 -14.76 22.71 -26.16
N ALA A 112 -13.63 22.52 -25.52
CA ALA A 112 -13.38 21.38 -24.66
C ALA A 112 -12.69 21.81 -23.40
N SER A 113 -13.05 21.18 -22.28
CA SER A 113 -12.38 21.35 -21.01
C SER A 113 -12.16 20.01 -20.34
N VAL A 114 -11.02 19.88 -19.67
CA VAL A 114 -10.62 18.68 -18.96
C VAL A 114 -10.08 19.06 -17.60
N PHE A 115 -10.45 18.29 -16.58
CA PHE A 115 -9.91 18.43 -15.24
C PHE A 115 -9.42 17.10 -14.70
N PHE A 116 -8.14 17.04 -14.37
CA PHE A 116 -7.52 15.93 -13.67
C PHE A 116 -7.24 16.31 -12.22
N GLN A 117 -7.41 15.34 -11.34
CA GLN A 117 -7.06 15.44 -9.93
C GLN A 117 -6.25 14.22 -9.53
N GLY A 118 -5.22 14.44 -8.72
CA GLY A 118 -4.40 13.36 -8.21
C GLY A 118 -3.78 13.65 -6.86
N THR A 119 -3.22 12.60 -6.29
CA THR A 119 -2.39 12.67 -5.09
C THR A 119 -1.02 12.07 -5.36
N GLY A 120 0.00 12.62 -4.72
CA GLY A 120 1.34 12.05 -4.70
C GLY A 120 1.41 10.78 -3.86
N ASN A 121 2.62 10.41 -3.50
CA ASN A 121 2.84 9.19 -2.72
C ASN A 121 2.00 9.19 -1.45
N HIS A 122 1.28 8.09 -1.27
CA HIS A 122 0.33 7.87 -0.22
C HIS A 122 0.26 6.36 0.01
N TYR A 123 0.57 5.92 1.20
CA TYR A 123 0.74 4.50 1.49
C TYR A 123 -0.32 3.97 2.45
N TRP A 124 -0.67 2.75 2.26
CA TRP A 124 -1.62 2.03 3.11
C TRP A 124 -1.15 0.59 3.29
N TYR A 125 -1.21 0.10 4.53
CA TYR A 125 -0.96 -1.29 4.84
C TYR A 125 -2.26 -2.02 5.15
N PRO A 126 -2.56 -3.15 4.49
CA PRO A 126 -3.76 -3.93 4.77
C PRO A 126 -3.63 -4.57 6.15
N ASN A 127 -4.49 -4.18 7.09
CA ASN A 127 -4.52 -4.82 8.40
C ASN A 127 -5.08 -6.26 8.30
N GLY A 128 -4.85 -7.08 9.32
CA GLY A 128 -5.24 -8.49 9.32
C GLY A 128 -6.74 -8.75 9.15
N GLN A 129 -7.59 -7.75 9.35
CA GLN A 129 -9.05 -7.84 9.13
C GLN A 129 -9.45 -7.52 7.70
N THR A 130 -8.53 -7.14 6.83
CA THR A 130 -8.80 -6.89 5.42
C THR A 130 -8.91 -8.21 4.65
N MET A 131 -10.03 -8.92 4.87
CA MET A 131 -10.25 -10.28 4.36
C MET A 131 -10.17 -10.39 2.83
N ASN A 132 -10.67 -9.36 2.12
CA ASN A 132 -10.62 -9.31 0.66
C ASN A 132 -9.18 -9.23 0.10
N PHE A 133 -8.25 -8.70 0.88
CA PHE A 133 -6.84 -8.66 0.52
C PHE A 133 -6.13 -9.96 0.92
N TRP A 134 -6.31 -10.37 2.17
CA TRP A 134 -5.54 -11.45 2.74
C TRP A 134 -6.10 -12.86 2.47
N GLY A 135 -7.38 -12.99 2.14
CA GLY A 135 -7.99 -14.28 1.90
C GLY A 135 -7.75 -15.27 3.05
N CYS A 136 -7.20 -16.44 2.74
CA CYS A 136 -6.92 -17.51 3.70
C CYS A 136 -5.92 -17.15 4.81
N TYR A 137 -5.11 -16.12 4.62
CA TYR A 137 -4.14 -15.64 5.63
C TYR A 137 -4.80 -14.91 6.79
N SER A 138 -6.00 -14.33 6.58
CA SER A 138 -6.79 -13.71 7.62
C SER A 138 -7.55 -14.75 8.45
N ALA A 139 -8.74 -15.12 8.00
CA ALA A 139 -9.60 -16.12 8.64
C ALA A 139 -10.04 -17.13 7.59
N SER A 140 -9.36 -18.26 7.53
CA SER A 140 -9.50 -19.25 6.44
C SER A 140 -10.93 -19.78 6.24
N TYR A 141 -11.75 -19.80 7.30
CA TYR A 141 -13.13 -20.28 7.26
C TYR A 141 -14.17 -19.20 6.91
N LEU A 142 -13.77 -17.93 6.87
CA LEU A 142 -14.65 -16.80 6.54
C LEU A 142 -14.23 -16.10 5.24
N SER A 143 -13.12 -16.47 4.63
CA SER A 143 -12.53 -15.74 3.52
C SER A 143 -12.98 -16.32 2.19
N PHE A 144 -13.51 -15.46 1.33
CA PHE A 144 -13.70 -15.76 -0.08
C PHE A 144 -12.39 -15.46 -0.84
N MET A 145 -11.98 -16.40 -1.68
CA MET A 145 -10.83 -16.21 -2.54
C MET A 145 -11.30 -16.16 -4.00
N PRO A 146 -10.87 -15.13 -4.76
CA PRO A 146 -11.11 -15.12 -6.20
C PRO A 146 -10.45 -16.33 -6.87
N ILE A 147 -10.99 -16.79 -8.00
CA ILE A 147 -10.46 -17.96 -8.73
C ILE A 147 -9.00 -17.75 -9.17
N ASP A 148 -8.59 -16.52 -9.42
CA ASP A 148 -7.23 -16.14 -9.82
C ASP A 148 -6.26 -16.03 -8.63
N PHE A 149 -6.74 -16.22 -7.40
CA PHE A 149 -5.90 -16.12 -6.20
C PHE A 149 -4.81 -17.20 -6.17
N HIS A 150 -5.12 -18.39 -6.64
CA HIS A 150 -4.19 -19.53 -6.68
C HIS A 150 -2.90 -19.18 -7.45
N GLY A 151 -2.99 -18.47 -8.57
CA GLY A 151 -1.83 -18.01 -9.35
C GLY A 151 -0.99 -16.92 -8.70
N LYS A 152 -1.45 -16.37 -7.57
CA LYS A 152 -0.76 -15.30 -6.82
C LYS A 152 -0.09 -15.81 -5.54
N VAL A 153 -0.21 -17.09 -5.25
CA VAL A 153 0.27 -17.74 -4.03
C VAL A 153 1.55 -18.50 -4.32
N TRP A 154 2.50 -18.41 -3.41
CA TRP A 154 3.77 -19.11 -3.51
C TRP A 154 3.58 -20.64 -3.56
N SER A 155 4.28 -21.26 -4.48
CA SER A 155 4.50 -22.70 -4.58
C SER A 155 5.88 -22.95 -5.18
N GLU A 156 6.34 -24.20 -5.17
CA GLU A 156 7.63 -24.57 -5.79
C GLU A 156 7.67 -24.24 -7.28
N ASP A 157 6.52 -24.32 -7.97
CA ASP A 157 6.37 -23.98 -9.39
C ASP A 157 6.17 -22.45 -9.62
N ASN A 158 5.90 -21.68 -8.55
CA ASN A 158 5.66 -20.23 -8.60
C ASN A 158 6.36 -19.51 -7.43
N PRO A 159 7.70 -19.52 -7.40
CA PRO A 159 8.49 -18.95 -6.30
C PRO A 159 8.44 -17.43 -6.22
N ASP A 160 8.09 -16.75 -7.32
CA ASP A 160 8.00 -15.28 -7.42
C ASP A 160 6.56 -14.76 -7.24
N ALA A 161 5.69 -15.56 -6.62
CA ALA A 161 4.31 -15.19 -6.35
C ALA A 161 4.21 -13.95 -5.45
N TYR A 162 3.07 -13.25 -5.51
CA TYR A 162 2.85 -12.06 -4.67
C TYR A 162 2.59 -12.41 -3.20
N PHE A 163 1.85 -13.50 -2.93
CA PHE A 163 1.54 -13.97 -1.58
C PHE A 163 2.45 -15.13 -1.17
N PRO A 164 2.78 -15.26 0.13
CA PRO A 164 3.64 -16.31 0.63
C PRO A 164 2.94 -17.68 0.58
N ARG A 165 3.60 -18.72 1.07
CA ARG A 165 3.00 -20.02 1.35
C ARG A 165 1.74 -19.86 2.20
N PRO A 166 0.60 -20.51 1.88
CA PRO A 166 -0.63 -20.37 2.65
C PRO A 166 -0.47 -20.87 4.09
N ARG A 167 -0.67 -19.98 5.03
CA ARG A 167 -0.72 -20.29 6.46
C ARG A 167 -1.87 -19.53 7.10
N ALA A 168 -2.78 -20.26 7.73
CA ALA A 168 -3.93 -19.69 8.39
C ALA A 168 -3.53 -18.71 9.49
N TYR A 169 -4.27 -17.60 9.59
CA TYR A 169 -4.10 -16.54 10.60
C TYR A 169 -2.75 -15.79 10.57
N SER A 170 -1.92 -15.99 9.54
CA SER A 170 -0.63 -15.30 9.47
C SER A 170 -0.77 -13.78 9.33
N ALA A 171 -1.86 -13.29 8.74
CA ALA A 171 -2.20 -11.86 8.70
C ALA A 171 -2.96 -11.40 9.96
N THR A 172 -3.62 -12.31 10.69
CA THR A 172 -4.35 -11.98 11.91
C THR A 172 -3.54 -12.38 13.14
N GLY A 173 -2.61 -11.50 13.54
CA GLY A 173 -1.73 -11.69 14.69
C GLY A 173 -0.51 -12.57 14.43
N GLY A 174 -0.22 -12.94 13.17
CA GLY A 174 1.02 -13.58 12.75
C GLY A 174 2.00 -12.60 12.10
N TYR A 175 2.99 -13.14 11.38
CA TYR A 175 4.07 -12.34 10.80
C TYR A 175 3.62 -11.34 9.71
N LEU A 176 2.55 -11.65 8.98
CA LEU A 176 1.96 -10.75 7.99
C LEU A 176 1.16 -9.60 8.61
N ALA A 177 0.82 -9.67 9.91
CA ALA A 177 0.25 -8.55 10.65
C ALA A 177 1.29 -7.44 10.91
N LYS A 178 2.57 -7.77 10.81
CA LYS A 178 3.67 -6.81 10.95
C LYS A 178 3.81 -6.01 9.67
N VAL A 179 3.72 -4.68 9.81
CA VAL A 179 3.90 -3.76 8.67
C VAL A 179 5.24 -4.04 8.00
N ASN A 180 5.24 -4.25 6.70
CA ASN A 180 6.44 -4.55 5.93
C ASN A 180 6.37 -3.89 4.54
N ASP A 181 7.51 -3.78 3.89
CA ASP A 181 7.65 -3.14 2.58
C ASP A 181 7.01 -3.94 1.45
N HIS A 182 6.97 -5.28 1.55
CA HIS A 182 6.41 -6.15 0.50
C HIS A 182 4.90 -5.93 0.28
N TYR A 183 4.14 -5.78 1.36
CA TYR A 183 2.68 -5.59 1.28
C TYR A 183 2.22 -4.15 1.47
N LEU A 184 3.14 -3.20 1.63
CA LEU A 184 2.81 -1.79 1.70
C LEU A 184 2.32 -1.29 0.35
N GLN A 185 1.07 -0.84 0.28
CA GLN A 185 0.42 -0.39 -0.94
C GLN A 185 0.62 1.09 -1.16
N ASN A 186 1.14 1.48 -2.33
CA ASN A 186 1.13 2.88 -2.75
C ASN A 186 -0.19 3.17 -3.46
N ILE A 187 -1.04 3.97 -2.84
CA ILE A 187 -2.38 4.30 -3.31
C ILE A 187 -2.46 5.67 -3.98
N ARG A 188 -1.32 6.17 -4.51
CA ARG A 188 -1.31 7.35 -5.38
C ARG A 188 -2.23 7.16 -6.57
N TYR A 189 -2.83 8.24 -7.03
CA TYR A 189 -3.69 8.18 -8.20
C TYR A 189 -3.66 9.47 -9.02
N LEU A 190 -4.02 9.32 -10.30
CA LEU A 190 -4.43 10.39 -11.19
C LEU A 190 -5.81 10.02 -11.76
N ARG A 191 -6.77 10.91 -11.61
CA ARG A 191 -8.16 10.69 -12.02
C ARG A 191 -8.63 11.79 -12.93
N LEU A 192 -9.25 11.43 -14.06
CA LEU A 192 -10.08 12.34 -14.83
C LEU A 192 -11.37 12.62 -14.04
N LYS A 193 -11.59 13.86 -13.66
CA LYS A 193 -12.74 14.29 -12.85
C LYS A 193 -13.83 14.90 -13.70
N ASN A 194 -13.44 15.62 -14.73
CA ASN A 194 -14.38 16.24 -15.66
C ASN A 194 -13.79 16.26 -17.06
N LEU A 195 -14.62 15.94 -18.03
CA LEU A 195 -14.37 16.13 -19.45
C LEU A 195 -15.66 16.68 -20.05
N THR A 196 -15.60 17.88 -20.58
CA THR A 196 -16.71 18.52 -21.27
C THR A 196 -16.29 18.85 -22.68
N VAL A 197 -17.13 18.49 -23.64
CA VAL A 197 -16.93 18.86 -25.05
C VAL A 197 -18.21 19.58 -25.50
N GLY A 198 -18.04 20.75 -26.07
CA GLY A 198 -19.12 21.57 -26.55
C GLY A 198 -18.95 21.95 -28.02
N TYR A 199 -20.06 22.22 -28.66
CA TYR A 199 -20.09 22.85 -29.98
C TYR A 199 -21.15 23.94 -30.02
N THR A 200 -20.74 25.13 -30.40
CA THR A 200 -21.62 26.26 -30.59
C THR A 200 -22.02 26.31 -32.06
N ILE A 201 -23.31 26.15 -32.33
CA ILE A 201 -23.85 26.21 -33.68
C ILE A 201 -23.66 27.60 -34.29
N PRO A 202 -23.13 27.70 -35.53
CA PRO A 202 -22.85 28.98 -36.15
C PRO A 202 -24.11 29.88 -36.25
N VAL A 203 -23.95 31.15 -35.94
CA VAL A 203 -25.02 32.15 -35.91
C VAL A 203 -25.76 32.22 -37.27
N SER A 204 -25.04 31.96 -38.38
CA SER A 204 -25.65 31.96 -39.72
C SER A 204 -26.82 30.93 -39.87
N LEU A 205 -26.79 29.87 -39.07
CA LEU A 205 -27.85 28.84 -39.05
C LEU A 205 -28.96 29.21 -38.05
N THR A 206 -28.61 29.74 -36.90
CA THR A 206 -29.52 29.99 -35.78
C THR A 206 -30.35 31.27 -35.98
N LYS A 207 -29.83 32.28 -36.65
CA LYS A 207 -30.56 33.52 -36.97
C LYS A 207 -31.85 33.27 -37.78
N LYS A 208 -31.90 32.24 -38.61
CA LYS A 208 -33.11 31.86 -39.36
C LYS A 208 -34.28 31.48 -38.45
N ALA A 209 -33.94 31.00 -37.23
CA ALA A 209 -34.91 30.63 -36.19
C ALA A 209 -35.12 31.71 -35.11
N GLY A 210 -34.49 32.91 -35.27
CA GLY A 210 -34.55 33.99 -34.30
C GLY A 210 -33.76 33.73 -33.03
N ILE A 211 -32.76 32.83 -33.09
CA ILE A 211 -31.93 32.44 -31.94
C ILE A 211 -30.49 32.93 -32.17
N ASP A 212 -29.92 33.65 -31.22
CA ASP A 212 -28.59 34.21 -31.36
C ASP A 212 -27.48 33.15 -31.23
N GLN A 213 -27.63 32.20 -30.31
CA GLN A 213 -26.59 31.20 -30.06
C GLN A 213 -27.15 29.91 -29.43
N ILE A 214 -26.76 28.77 -29.95
CA ILE A 214 -27.13 27.45 -29.38
C ILE A 214 -25.83 26.67 -29.09
N PRO A 215 -25.36 26.65 -27.85
CA PRO A 215 -24.29 25.73 -27.44
C PRO A 215 -24.87 24.36 -27.08
N VAL A 216 -24.19 23.29 -27.55
CA VAL A 216 -24.53 21.91 -27.21
C VAL A 216 -23.34 21.30 -26.47
N TYR A 217 -23.56 20.75 -25.30
CA TYR A 217 -22.51 20.18 -24.47
C TYR A 217 -22.77 18.69 -24.20
N PHE A 218 -21.65 17.98 -24.10
CA PHE A 218 -21.59 16.61 -23.63
C PHE A 218 -20.57 16.53 -22.48
N SER A 219 -20.96 15.94 -21.33
CA SER A 219 -20.12 15.83 -20.13
C SER A 219 -20.32 14.48 -19.44
#